data_c16ee75a6a1b9944760ffd031435030d
#
_entry.id   c16ee75a6a1b9944760ffd031435030d
#
_cell.length_a   1.000
_cell.length_b   1.000
_cell.length_c   1.000
_cell.angle_alpha   90.00
_cell.angle_beta   90.00
_cell.angle_gamma   90.00
#
_symmetry.space_group_name_H-M   'P 1'
#
loop_
_entity.id
_entity.type
_entity.pdbx_description
1 polymer ?
#
loop_
_entity_poly.entity_id
_entity_poly.type
_entity_poly.pdbx_seq_one_letter_code
_entity_poly.pdbx_strand_id
1 'polypeptide(L)'
;AGISLLVGGIGIMNIMLVTVTERTREIGIRRAIGAQRSSIVTQFLIEAGMLCGMGGIVGIIFGTIGSVVLGRIIYQQTIYPVPWVTIAAFALSVALGVLFGSYPAIKASKLQPVEALRAE
;
A
#
# COMPACT_ATOMS: atom_id res chain seq x y z
N ALA A 1 3.64 1.26 -18.09
CA ALA A 1 3.48 1.85 -16.76
C ALA A 1 2.15 1.45 -16.12
N GLY A 2 1.03 1.53 -16.84
CA GLY A 2 -0.27 1.16 -16.33
C GLY A 2 -0.37 -0.31 -15.92
N ILE A 3 0.20 -1.19 -16.73
CA ILE A 3 0.24 -2.63 -16.45
C ILE A 3 1.09 -2.91 -15.21
N SER A 4 2.24 -2.24 -15.08
CA SER A 4 3.10 -2.37 -13.91
C SER A 4 2.40 -1.92 -12.63
N LEU A 5 1.64 -0.83 -12.70
CA LEU A 5 0.85 -0.33 -11.58
C LEU A 5 -0.24 -1.32 -11.17
N LEU A 6 -0.94 -1.92 -12.15
CA LEU A 6 -1.96 -2.92 -11.87
C LEU A 6 -1.36 -4.16 -11.21
N VAL A 7 -0.25 -4.67 -11.73
CA VAL A 7 0.44 -5.84 -11.16
C VAL A 7 0.92 -5.53 -9.75
N GLY A 8 1.50 -4.35 -9.54
CA GLY A 8 1.93 -3.91 -8.22
C GLY A 8 0.76 -3.79 -7.25
N GLY A 9 -0.36 -3.23 -7.72
CA GLY A 9 -1.57 -3.12 -6.91
C GLY A 9 -2.13 -4.48 -6.50
N ILE A 10 -2.16 -5.43 -7.44
CA ILE A 10 -2.58 -6.79 -7.15
C ILE A 10 -1.64 -7.43 -6.13
N GLY A 11 -0.33 -7.17 -6.24
CA GLY A 11 0.65 -7.65 -5.27
C GLY A 11 0.39 -7.10 -3.87
N ILE A 12 0.08 -5.82 -3.75
CA ILE A 12 -0.28 -5.19 -2.48
C ILE A 12 -1.54 -5.84 -1.91
N MET A 13 -2.55 -6.03 -2.75
CA MET A 13 -3.80 -6.67 -2.34
C MET A 13 -3.54 -8.09 -1.82
N ASN A 14 -2.71 -8.87 -2.51
CA ASN A 14 -2.37 -10.23 -2.10
C ASN A 14 -1.64 -10.24 -0.75
N ILE A 15 -0.68 -9.32 -0.56
CA ILE A 15 0.04 -9.19 0.71
C ILE A 15 -0.93 -8.84 1.84
N MET A 16 -1.85 -7.91 1.60
CA MET A 16 -2.83 -7.50 2.59
C MET A 16 -3.81 -8.63 2.91
N LEU A 17 -4.21 -9.42 1.91
CA LEU A 17 -5.09 -10.58 2.13
C LEU A 17 -4.40 -11.63 2.99
N VAL A 18 -3.12 -11.90 2.73
CA VAL A 18 -2.33 -12.82 3.57
C VAL A 18 -2.21 -12.27 4.99
N THR A 19 -1.94 -10.99 5.14
CA THR A 19 -1.85 -10.33 6.44
C THR A 19 -3.16 -10.45 7.21
N VAL A 20 -4.29 -10.22 6.54
CA VAL A 20 -5.63 -10.38 7.14
C VAL A 20 -5.83 -11.82 7.60
N THR A 21 -5.46 -12.79 6.76
CA THR A 21 -5.60 -14.20 7.10
C THR A 21 -4.75 -14.57 8.32
N GLU A 22 -3.50 -14.10 8.37
CA GLU A 22 -2.60 -14.36 9.50
C GLU A 22 -3.08 -13.69 10.79
N ARG A 23 -3.72 -12.53 10.67
CA ARG A 23 -4.19 -11.74 11.80
C ARG A 23 -5.68 -11.93 12.09
N THR A 24 -6.30 -12.95 11.50
CA THR A 24 -7.73 -13.23 11.65
C THR A 24 -8.13 -13.35 13.11
N ARG A 25 -7.36 -14.10 13.91
CA ARG A 25 -7.63 -14.26 15.32
C ARG A 25 -7.58 -12.94 16.09
N GLU A 26 -6.55 -12.13 15.82
CA GLU A 26 -6.39 -10.82 16.45
C GLU A 26 -7.58 -9.91 16.12
N ILE A 27 -8.00 -9.89 14.85
CA ILE A 27 -9.16 -9.12 14.41
C ILE A 27 -10.42 -9.62 15.12
N GLY A 28 -10.59 -10.93 15.21
CA GLY A 28 -11.72 -11.54 15.90
C GLY A 28 -11.77 -11.15 17.36
N ILE A 29 -10.65 -11.17 18.06
CA ILE A 29 -10.56 -10.75 19.46
C ILE A 29 -10.93 -9.28 19.60
N ARG A 30 -10.41 -8.40 18.73
CA ARG A 30 -10.77 -6.97 18.76
C ARG A 30 -12.27 -6.77 18.53
N ARG A 31 -12.86 -7.49 17.60
CA ARG A 31 -14.30 -7.41 17.35
C ARG A 31 -15.11 -7.92 18.54
N ALA A 32 -14.65 -8.97 19.17
CA ALA A 32 -15.33 -9.55 20.32
C ALA A 32 -15.36 -8.60 21.52
N ILE A 33 -14.32 -7.78 21.71
CA ILE A 33 -14.27 -6.80 22.79
C ILE A 33 -14.88 -5.44 22.42
N GLY A 34 -15.56 -5.36 21.26
CA GLY A 34 -16.34 -4.20 20.88
C GLY A 34 -15.70 -3.24 19.90
N ALA A 35 -14.59 -3.62 19.24
CA ALA A 35 -13.99 -2.75 18.22
C ALA A 35 -14.96 -2.53 17.06
N GLN A 36 -15.04 -1.30 16.58
CA GLN A 36 -15.90 -0.96 15.44
C GLN A 36 -15.27 -1.40 14.14
N ARG A 37 -16.10 -1.72 13.15
CA ARG A 37 -15.63 -2.07 11.79
C ARG A 37 -14.79 -0.94 11.20
N SER A 38 -15.20 0.31 11.41
CA SER A 38 -14.46 1.47 10.89
C SER A 38 -13.04 1.55 11.45
N SER A 39 -12.84 1.17 12.70
CA SER A 39 -11.51 1.15 13.32
C SER A 39 -10.59 0.16 12.63
N ILE A 40 -11.09 -1.03 12.30
CA ILE A 40 -10.32 -2.07 11.62
C ILE A 40 -10.01 -1.64 10.19
N VAL A 41 -10.99 -1.14 9.45
CA VAL A 41 -10.82 -0.64 8.08
C VAL A 41 -9.78 0.48 8.07
N THR A 42 -9.91 1.46 8.96
CA THR A 42 -8.99 2.59 9.04
C THR A 42 -7.57 2.12 9.32
N GLN A 43 -7.39 1.17 10.24
CA GLN A 43 -6.07 0.63 10.55
C GLN A 43 -5.41 0.00 9.33
N PHE A 44 -6.13 -0.85 8.59
CA PHE A 44 -5.57 -1.50 7.39
C PHE A 44 -5.32 -0.51 6.26
N LEU A 45 -6.18 0.51 6.10
CA LEU A 45 -5.96 1.57 5.11
C LEU A 45 -4.72 2.39 5.43
N ILE A 46 -4.49 2.71 6.70
CA ILE A 46 -3.29 3.42 7.13
C ILE A 46 -2.05 2.57 6.86
N GLU A 47 -2.08 1.28 7.17
CA GLU A 47 -0.97 0.38 6.90
C GLU A 47 -0.65 0.34 5.40
N ALA A 48 -1.66 0.21 4.55
CA ALA A 48 -1.48 0.20 3.10
C ALA A 48 -0.92 1.53 2.58
N GLY A 49 -1.45 2.65 3.08
CA GLY A 49 -0.98 3.98 2.71
C GLY A 49 0.48 4.21 3.13
N MET A 50 0.84 3.78 4.33
CA MET A 50 2.22 3.89 4.82
C MET A 50 3.18 3.04 4.00
N LEU A 51 2.78 1.81 3.68
CA LEU A 51 3.60 0.90 2.87
C LEU A 51 3.87 1.51 1.49
N CYS A 52 2.83 2.02 0.83
CA CYS A 52 2.96 2.67 -0.47
C CYS A 52 3.70 4.00 -0.40
N GLY A 53 3.51 4.76 0.68
CA GLY A 53 4.24 6.00 0.92
C GLY A 53 5.75 5.75 1.05
N MET A 54 6.13 4.75 1.82
CA MET A 54 7.54 4.36 1.97
C MET A 54 8.12 3.88 0.64
N GLY A 55 7.38 3.06 -0.11
CA GLY A 55 7.80 2.63 -1.44
C GLY A 55 7.93 3.79 -2.40
N GLY A 56 7.02 4.76 -2.34
CA GLY A 56 7.06 5.97 -3.13
C GLY A 56 8.31 6.81 -2.83
N ILE A 57 8.65 6.98 -1.57
CA ILE A 57 9.86 7.72 -1.17
C ILE A 57 11.11 7.04 -1.70
N VAL A 58 11.23 5.73 -1.52
CA VAL A 58 12.35 4.94 -2.04
C VAL A 58 12.43 5.05 -3.57
N GLY A 59 11.28 4.95 -4.24
CA GLY A 59 11.20 5.09 -5.70
C GLY A 59 11.65 6.45 -6.18
N ILE A 60 11.27 7.54 -5.49
CA ILE A 60 11.69 8.89 -5.83
C ILE A 60 13.21 9.03 -5.68
N ILE A 61 13.77 8.51 -4.59
CA ILE A 61 15.21 8.57 -4.34
C ILE A 61 15.97 7.86 -5.48
N PHE A 62 15.62 6.63 -5.79
CA PHE A 62 16.29 5.86 -6.85
C PHE A 62 16.02 6.44 -8.23
N GLY A 63 14.82 6.94 -8.48
CA GLY A 63 14.47 7.59 -9.74
C GLY A 63 15.29 8.87 -9.97
N THR A 64 15.46 9.69 -8.93
CA THR A 64 16.25 10.91 -9.01
C THR A 64 17.73 10.60 -9.27
N ILE A 65 18.29 9.64 -8.52
CA ILE A 65 19.67 9.20 -8.72
C ILE A 65 19.85 8.67 -10.14
N GLY A 66 18.94 7.82 -10.61
CA GLY A 66 18.98 7.28 -11.95
C GLY A 66 18.92 8.36 -13.03
N SER A 67 18.03 9.34 -12.89
CA SER A 67 17.91 10.44 -13.83
C SER A 67 19.18 11.25 -13.93
N VAL A 68 19.79 11.59 -12.79
CA VAL A 68 21.02 12.37 -12.75
C VAL A 68 22.18 11.58 -13.36
N VAL A 69 22.34 10.32 -12.96
CA VAL A 69 23.45 9.48 -13.44
C VAL A 69 23.34 9.22 -14.95
N LEU A 70 22.16 8.77 -15.41
CA LEU A 70 21.95 8.44 -16.81
C LEU A 70 22.01 9.69 -17.69
N GLY A 71 21.50 10.82 -17.21
CA GLY A 71 21.57 12.07 -17.92
C GLY A 71 23.02 12.50 -18.17
N ARG A 72 23.89 12.37 -17.17
CA ARG A 72 25.32 12.67 -17.31
C ARG A 72 26.04 11.71 -18.25
N ILE A 73 25.69 10.45 -18.21
CA ILE A 73 26.34 9.43 -19.03
C ILE A 73 25.89 9.52 -20.48
N ILE A 74 24.58 9.65 -20.73
CA ILE A 74 24.01 9.58 -22.08
C ILE A 74 24.00 10.93 -22.75
N TYR A 75 23.52 11.96 -22.05
CA TYR A 75 23.30 13.31 -22.61
C TYR A 75 24.35 14.32 -22.17
N GLN A 76 25.25 13.96 -21.27
CA GLN A 76 26.26 14.83 -20.69
C GLN A 76 25.63 16.08 -20.05
N GLN A 77 24.40 15.94 -19.56
CA GLN A 77 23.65 16.99 -18.89
C GLN A 77 23.06 16.47 -17.60
N THR A 78 22.91 17.36 -16.62
CA THR A 78 22.22 17.01 -15.38
C THR A 78 20.71 17.08 -15.62
N ILE A 79 20.03 15.96 -15.51
CA ILE A 79 18.58 15.86 -15.67
C ILE A 79 17.96 15.62 -14.30
N TYR A 80 17.09 16.55 -13.88
CA TYR A 80 16.33 16.37 -12.62
C TYR A 80 14.88 16.06 -12.94
N PRO A 81 14.22 15.24 -12.10
CA PRO A 81 12.79 15.02 -12.26
C PRO A 81 12.00 16.32 -12.13
N VAL A 82 10.92 16.44 -12.90
CA VAL A 82 10.03 17.59 -12.80
C VAL A 82 9.31 17.54 -11.45
N PRO A 83 9.36 18.58 -10.60
CA PRO A 83 8.80 18.50 -9.24
C PRO A 83 7.33 18.12 -9.19
N TRP A 84 6.48 18.69 -10.06
CA TRP A 84 5.06 18.37 -10.02
C TRP A 84 4.78 16.90 -10.42
N VAL A 85 5.58 16.35 -11.34
CA VAL A 85 5.46 14.94 -11.74
C VAL A 85 5.84 14.03 -10.56
N THR A 86 6.89 14.40 -9.82
CA THR A 86 7.32 13.66 -8.64
C THR A 86 6.23 13.65 -7.57
N ILE A 87 5.63 14.81 -7.30
CA ILE A 87 4.54 14.92 -6.33
C ILE A 87 3.32 14.12 -6.79
N ALA A 88 2.97 14.21 -8.08
CA ALA A 88 1.85 13.47 -8.64
C ALA A 88 2.08 11.96 -8.56
N ALA A 89 3.29 11.50 -8.84
CA ALA A 89 3.64 10.08 -8.75
C ALA A 89 3.53 9.56 -7.31
N PHE A 90 4.00 10.33 -6.34
CA PHE A 90 3.88 9.99 -4.93
C PHE A 90 2.40 9.91 -4.49
N ALA A 91 1.63 10.93 -4.84
CA ALA A 91 0.19 10.97 -4.52
C ALA A 91 -0.54 9.79 -5.17
N LEU A 92 -0.24 9.47 -6.43
CA LEU A 92 -0.82 8.33 -7.13
C LEU A 92 -0.46 7.01 -6.45
N SER A 93 0.78 6.85 -6.02
CA SER A 93 1.23 5.63 -5.32
C SER A 93 0.46 5.42 -4.03
N VAL A 94 0.32 6.47 -3.22
CA VAL A 94 -0.45 6.40 -1.97
C VAL A 94 -1.92 6.11 -2.26
N ALA A 95 -2.51 6.79 -3.25
CA ALA A 95 -3.91 6.60 -3.62
C ALA A 95 -4.17 5.15 -4.08
N LEU A 96 -3.29 4.59 -4.89
CA LEU A 96 -3.42 3.19 -5.33
C LEU A 96 -3.26 2.21 -4.16
N GLY A 97 -2.36 2.51 -3.22
CA GLY A 97 -2.21 1.69 -2.02
C GLY A 97 -3.48 1.67 -1.19
N VAL A 98 -4.09 2.83 -0.98
CA VAL A 98 -5.35 2.93 -0.25
C VAL A 98 -6.46 2.19 -1.02
N LEU A 99 -6.53 2.38 -2.33
CA LEU A 99 -7.55 1.73 -3.17
C LEU A 99 -7.45 0.21 -3.12
N PHE A 100 -6.26 -0.34 -3.37
CA PHE A 100 -6.06 -1.79 -3.35
C PHE A 100 -6.04 -2.38 -1.94
N GLY A 101 -5.71 -1.58 -0.94
CA GLY A 101 -5.80 -1.97 0.47
C GLY A 101 -7.21 -1.96 1.03
N SER A 102 -8.14 -1.22 0.38
CA SER A 102 -9.51 -1.09 0.87
C SER A 102 -10.27 -2.42 0.84
N TYR A 103 -10.11 -3.22 -0.21
CA TYR A 103 -10.80 -4.50 -0.32
C TYR A 103 -10.40 -5.47 0.81
N PRO A 104 -9.11 -5.73 1.05
CA PRO A 104 -8.72 -6.57 2.19
C PRO A 104 -9.17 -5.98 3.53
N ALA A 105 -9.11 -4.66 3.69
CA ALA A 105 -9.51 -4.00 4.92
C ALA A 105 -11.00 -4.20 5.21
N ILE A 106 -11.84 -4.02 4.19
CA ILE A 106 -13.29 -4.23 4.32
C ILE A 106 -13.57 -5.71 4.62
N LYS A 107 -12.89 -6.62 3.93
CA LYS A 107 -13.04 -8.04 4.16
C LYS A 107 -12.68 -8.42 5.60
N ALA A 108 -11.58 -7.85 6.12
CA ALA A 108 -11.18 -8.05 7.52
C ALA A 108 -12.24 -7.56 8.50
N SER A 109 -12.83 -6.40 8.22
CA SER A 109 -13.84 -5.79 9.10
C SER A 109 -15.15 -6.58 9.15
N LYS A 110 -15.42 -7.39 8.13
CA LYS A 110 -16.63 -8.21 8.05
C LYS A 110 -16.51 -9.56 8.76
N LEU A 111 -15.32 -9.93 9.23
CA LEU A 111 -15.13 -11.17 9.94
C LEU A 111 -15.92 -11.16 11.24
N GLN A 112 -16.72 -12.19 11.44
CA GLN A 112 -17.41 -12.38 12.73
C GLN A 112 -16.42 -12.95 13.74
N PRO A 113 -16.50 -12.54 15.03
CA PRO A 113 -15.56 -13.01 16.03
C PRO A 113 -15.47 -14.53 16.13
N VAL A 114 -16.61 -15.22 16.04
CA VAL A 114 -16.65 -16.68 16.13
C VAL A 114 -15.95 -17.32 14.93
N GLU A 115 -16.23 -16.81 13.71
CA GLU A 115 -15.60 -17.31 12.50
C GLU A 115 -14.10 -17.06 12.49
N ALA A 116 -13.69 -15.87 12.94
CA ALA A 116 -12.28 -15.51 13.02
C ALA A 116 -11.52 -16.44 13.96
N LEU A 117 -12.09 -16.77 15.10
CA LEU A 117 -11.48 -17.68 16.06
C LEU A 117 -11.43 -19.12 15.57
N ARG A 118 -12.36 -19.52 14.70
CA ARG A 118 -12.40 -20.86 14.12
C ARG A 118 -11.45 -21.04 12.94
N ALA A 119 -10.95 -19.96 12.37
CA ALA A 119 -10.13 -19.99 11.14
C ALA A 119 -8.72 -20.54 11.34
N GLU A 120 -8.35 -20.91 12.55
CA GLU A 120 -7.04 -21.52 12.84
C GLU A 120 -6.96 -23.00 12.49
#